data_a5055262aff0a149750ab08604d62d9c
#
_entry.id   a5055262aff0a149750ab08604d62d9c
#
_cell.length_a   1.000
_cell.length_b   1.000
_cell.length_c   1.000
_cell.angle_alpha   90.00
_cell.angle_beta   90.00
_cell.angle_gamma   90.00
#
_symmetry.space_group_name_H-M   'P 1'
#
loop_
_entity.id
_entity.type
_entity.pdbx_description
1 polymer ?
#
loop_
_entity_poly.entity_id
_entity_poly.type
_entity_poly.pdbx_seq_one_letter_code
_entity_poly.pdbx_strand_id
1 'polypeptide(L)'
;MKRILFSLLLTVPTSAFSTSTLSFPEPKKKQEVAVQNTIKDLRPEEKDRLFRSDAVERQIEALKDKLVAIDPKLFWMFQNCLPNTLDTTVHYQKTADGDDDTFVYTGDIHAMWLRDSAAQVWPYLRYVKEDEPLKHLIRGVIRRQFSCILIDPYANAFNMGPTGGEWQSDKTDMKKELHERKYEIDSLCYPLRLAYEYWKQTGDDSVFDDKWLKVVRSILDTFREQQNWNGVHTSYHFQRETTQLHDTRSNAGYGHPGKACGLIASAFRPSDDSTIFPYLIPSNFFAVSVLRKAANILRDVNKEKVLASECDQMATQVEAAIQKYAVVEHPKYGEIYAFEVDGYGSSLLMDDSNAPSLLCLPYLTDVPIDDPIYQNTRRFVWSEDNPYFFRGKAGEGIGGPHCGLDKPWPMSLVMKALTTTDRNEQEWCLKEILKTDGDTGFMHESFNKDDAKKFTRSWFAWANTLLGELIVTMYAE
;
A
#
# COMPACT_ATOMS: atom_id res chain seq x y z
N MET A 1 -4.41 -9.47 -74.28
CA MET A 1 -5.42 -10.02 -75.19
C MET A 1 -6.65 -10.41 -74.41
N LYS A 2 -7.76 -9.87 -74.89
CA LYS A 2 -9.18 -10.24 -74.71
C LYS A 2 -9.77 -10.47 -73.29
N ARG A 3 -10.59 -9.49 -72.90
CA ARG A 3 -11.70 -9.54 -71.95
C ARG A 3 -12.75 -10.56 -72.40
N ILE A 4 -13.42 -11.26 -71.48
CA ILE A 4 -14.76 -11.75 -71.64
C ILE A 4 -15.55 -11.41 -70.38
N LEU A 5 -16.55 -10.51 -70.53
CA LEU A 5 -17.69 -10.25 -69.63
C LEU A 5 -18.71 -11.37 -69.80
N PHE A 6 -19.21 -11.93 -68.72
CA PHE A 6 -20.51 -12.62 -68.71
C PHE A 6 -21.46 -11.90 -67.79
N SER A 7 -22.51 -11.35 -68.40
CA SER A 7 -23.67 -10.76 -67.78
C SER A 7 -24.73 -11.86 -67.62
N LEU A 8 -25.20 -12.13 -66.40
CA LEU A 8 -26.37 -12.95 -66.15
C LEU A 8 -27.47 -12.06 -65.54
N LEU A 9 -28.49 -11.83 -66.38
CA LEU A 9 -29.78 -11.30 -65.89
C LEU A 9 -30.55 -12.44 -65.16
N LEU A 10 -30.93 -12.18 -63.94
CA LEU A 10 -31.89 -13.00 -63.21
C LEU A 10 -33.15 -12.17 -62.94
N THR A 11 -34.25 -12.57 -63.54
CA THR A 11 -35.60 -12.07 -63.37
C THR A 11 -36.16 -12.50 -61.99
N VAL A 12 -36.68 -11.53 -61.22
CA VAL A 12 -37.32 -11.77 -59.94
C VAL A 12 -38.85 -11.86 -60.19
N PRO A 13 -39.52 -12.89 -59.68
CA PRO A 13 -40.99 -12.90 -59.71
C PRO A 13 -41.53 -12.15 -58.50
N THR A 14 -42.49 -11.24 -58.80
CA THR A 14 -43.29 -10.55 -57.79
C THR A 14 -44.28 -11.52 -57.13
N SER A 15 -44.11 -11.85 -55.88
CA SER A 15 -45.12 -12.48 -55.04
C SER A 15 -45.69 -11.48 -54.04
N ALA A 16 -46.99 -11.41 -53.98
CA ALA A 16 -47.78 -10.52 -53.13
C ALA A 16 -47.51 -10.84 -51.63
N PHE A 17 -47.11 -9.83 -50.86
CA PHE A 17 -47.04 -9.94 -49.39
C PHE A 17 -48.47 -9.71 -48.80
N SER A 18 -48.95 -10.76 -48.17
CA SER A 18 -50.08 -10.70 -47.26
C SER A 18 -49.56 -10.07 -45.92
N THR A 19 -50.16 -8.95 -45.53
CA THR A 19 -49.92 -8.32 -44.22
C THR A 19 -50.63 -9.12 -43.15
N SER A 20 -49.94 -10.05 -42.52
CA SER A 20 -50.33 -10.59 -41.22
C SER A 20 -49.76 -9.70 -40.11
N THR A 21 -50.62 -9.01 -39.40
CA THR A 21 -50.30 -8.29 -38.17
C THR A 21 -49.85 -9.28 -37.10
N LEU A 22 -48.52 -9.36 -36.88
CA LEU A 22 -47.97 -10.05 -35.74
C LEU A 22 -48.25 -9.20 -34.50
N SER A 23 -49.18 -9.62 -33.67
CA SER A 23 -49.36 -9.11 -32.32
C SER A 23 -48.19 -9.61 -31.46
N PHE A 24 -47.32 -8.71 -31.07
CA PHE A 24 -46.32 -9.00 -30.03
C PHE A 24 -47.08 -9.22 -28.71
N PRO A 25 -46.79 -10.29 -27.96
CA PRO A 25 -47.33 -10.43 -26.61
C PRO A 25 -46.76 -9.31 -25.75
N GLU A 26 -47.64 -8.62 -25.00
CA GLU A 26 -47.21 -7.66 -23.97
C GLU A 26 -46.13 -8.28 -23.08
N PRO A 27 -45.11 -7.50 -22.72
CA PRO A 27 -44.07 -8.00 -21.80
C PRO A 27 -44.77 -8.35 -20.48
N LYS A 28 -44.80 -9.64 -20.15
CA LYS A 28 -45.19 -10.08 -18.82
C LYS A 28 -44.39 -9.23 -17.81
N LYS A 29 -45.11 -8.48 -16.95
CA LYS A 29 -44.52 -7.84 -15.77
C LYS A 29 -43.59 -8.87 -15.14
N LYS A 30 -42.28 -8.65 -15.22
CA LYS A 30 -41.32 -9.37 -14.38
C LYS A 30 -41.82 -9.15 -12.95
N GLN A 31 -42.27 -10.22 -12.32
CA GLN A 31 -42.35 -10.25 -10.89
C GLN A 31 -40.93 -9.86 -10.42
N GLU A 32 -40.83 -8.68 -9.84
CA GLU A 32 -39.72 -8.36 -8.97
C GLU A 32 -39.71 -9.42 -7.88
N VAL A 33 -38.97 -10.49 -8.13
CA VAL A 33 -38.46 -11.32 -7.04
C VAL A 33 -37.56 -10.39 -6.29
N ALA A 34 -38.07 -9.80 -5.23
CA ALA A 34 -37.29 -9.14 -4.21
C ALA A 34 -36.33 -10.21 -3.65
N VAL A 35 -35.19 -10.36 -4.29
CA VAL A 35 -34.02 -10.96 -3.66
C VAL A 35 -33.59 -9.92 -2.61
N GLN A 36 -34.27 -9.97 -1.46
CA GLN A 36 -33.65 -9.54 -0.22
C GLN A 36 -32.50 -10.52 0.03
N ASN A 37 -31.43 -10.38 -0.73
CA ASN A 37 -30.12 -10.80 -0.27
C ASN A 37 -29.85 -9.93 0.93
N THR A 38 -30.15 -10.47 2.10
CA THR A 38 -29.72 -9.89 3.37
C THR A 38 -28.21 -9.86 3.28
N ILE A 39 -27.66 -8.67 3.03
CA ILE A 39 -26.22 -8.45 3.00
C ILE A 39 -25.74 -8.83 4.40
N LYS A 40 -25.06 -9.97 4.50
CA LYS A 40 -24.64 -10.51 5.78
C LYS A 40 -23.50 -9.64 6.33
N ASP A 41 -23.73 -8.98 7.45
CA ASP A 41 -22.64 -8.34 8.20
C ASP A 41 -21.66 -9.43 8.65
N LEU A 42 -20.38 -9.29 8.27
CA LEU A 42 -19.29 -10.21 8.63
C LEU A 42 -18.38 -9.62 9.70
N ARG A 43 -18.67 -8.41 10.17
CA ARG A 43 -17.95 -7.79 11.27
C ARG A 43 -18.16 -8.60 12.56
N PRO A 44 -17.25 -8.55 13.53
CA PRO A 44 -17.48 -9.09 14.86
C PRO A 44 -18.77 -8.52 15.48
N GLU A 45 -19.41 -9.27 16.36
CA GLU A 45 -20.52 -8.71 17.17
C GLU A 45 -20.03 -7.46 17.90
N GLU A 46 -20.91 -6.48 18.12
CA GLU A 46 -20.52 -5.16 18.66
C GLU A 46 -19.74 -5.28 19.98
N LYS A 47 -20.09 -6.22 20.83
CA LYS A 47 -19.41 -6.51 22.11
C LYS A 47 -17.97 -7.04 21.96
N ASP A 48 -17.66 -7.61 20.79
CA ASP A 48 -16.36 -8.24 20.49
C ASP A 48 -15.46 -7.32 19.64
N ARG A 49 -15.94 -6.14 19.23
CA ARG A 49 -15.16 -5.12 18.52
C ARG A 49 -14.20 -4.45 19.50
N LEU A 50 -12.93 -4.32 19.08
CA LEU A 50 -11.88 -3.74 19.94
C LEU A 50 -12.03 -2.23 20.11
N PHE A 51 -12.48 -1.54 19.07
CA PHE A 51 -12.71 -0.10 19.09
C PHE A 51 -13.86 0.28 18.15
N ARG A 52 -14.71 1.20 18.61
CA ARG A 52 -15.80 1.74 17.82
C ARG A 52 -15.61 3.25 17.63
N SER A 53 -15.56 3.67 16.37
CA SER A 53 -15.57 5.07 15.97
C SER A 53 -16.96 5.48 15.49
N ASP A 54 -17.59 6.42 16.17
CA ASP A 54 -18.90 6.92 15.76
C ASP A 54 -18.85 7.64 14.40
N ALA A 55 -17.73 8.27 14.07
CA ALA A 55 -17.55 8.94 12.79
C ALA A 55 -17.44 7.92 11.64
N VAL A 56 -16.73 6.82 11.84
CA VAL A 56 -16.64 5.73 10.84
C VAL A 56 -17.99 5.05 10.65
N GLU A 57 -18.73 4.78 11.72
CA GLU A 57 -20.08 4.20 11.61
C GLU A 57 -21.05 5.13 10.87
N ARG A 58 -21.02 6.44 11.13
CA ARG A 58 -21.80 7.42 10.36
C ARG A 58 -21.43 7.42 8.87
N GLN A 59 -20.14 7.28 8.54
CA GLN A 59 -19.70 7.22 7.14
C GLN A 59 -20.23 5.98 6.43
N ILE A 60 -20.22 4.82 7.10
CA ILE A 60 -20.78 3.58 6.54
C ILE A 60 -22.27 3.74 6.23
N GLU A 61 -23.04 4.26 7.17
CA GLU A 61 -24.48 4.47 6.98
C GLU A 61 -24.78 5.54 5.91
N ALA A 62 -24.00 6.63 5.86
CA ALA A 62 -24.17 7.70 4.89
C ALA A 62 -23.96 7.24 3.42
N LEU A 63 -23.08 6.26 3.19
CA LEU A 63 -22.82 5.75 1.83
C LEU A 63 -23.69 4.55 1.45
N LYS A 64 -24.41 3.95 2.37
CA LYS A 64 -25.15 2.70 2.19
C LYS A 64 -26.07 2.70 0.97
N ASP A 65 -27.03 3.60 0.93
CA ASP A 65 -28.01 3.63 -0.15
C ASP A 65 -27.36 3.89 -1.52
N LYS A 66 -26.37 4.77 -1.55
CA LYS A 66 -25.60 5.09 -2.77
C LYS A 66 -24.83 3.87 -3.28
N LEU A 67 -24.11 3.18 -2.40
CA LEU A 67 -23.31 2.02 -2.80
C LEU A 67 -24.17 0.80 -3.16
N VAL A 68 -25.25 0.55 -2.42
CA VAL A 68 -26.22 -0.51 -2.72
C VAL A 68 -26.88 -0.28 -4.09
N ALA A 69 -27.19 0.97 -4.44
CA ALA A 69 -27.75 1.31 -5.75
C ALA A 69 -26.75 1.07 -6.90
N ILE A 70 -25.46 1.17 -6.66
CA ILE A 70 -24.40 0.86 -7.64
C ILE A 70 -24.21 -0.65 -7.76
N ASP A 71 -23.89 -1.30 -6.63
CA ASP A 71 -23.72 -2.75 -6.50
C ASP A 71 -23.86 -3.14 -5.02
N PRO A 72 -24.80 -4.01 -4.63
CA PRO A 72 -24.92 -4.48 -3.25
C PRO A 72 -23.63 -5.11 -2.69
N LYS A 73 -22.83 -5.76 -3.55
CA LYS A 73 -21.54 -6.34 -3.16
C LYS A 73 -20.50 -5.27 -2.80
N LEU A 74 -20.54 -4.12 -3.47
CA LEU A 74 -19.67 -2.99 -3.16
C LEU A 74 -19.93 -2.48 -1.74
N PHE A 75 -21.20 -2.31 -1.36
CA PHE A 75 -21.55 -1.93 0.01
C PHE A 75 -21.14 -3.02 1.02
N TRP A 76 -21.40 -4.29 0.69
CA TRP A 76 -21.02 -5.41 1.55
C TRP A 76 -19.51 -5.44 1.86
N MET A 77 -18.66 -5.29 0.84
CA MET A 77 -17.22 -5.18 1.06
C MET A 77 -16.85 -3.91 1.84
N PHE A 78 -17.46 -2.78 1.53
CA PHE A 78 -17.18 -1.52 2.21
C PHE A 78 -17.46 -1.58 3.71
N GLN A 79 -18.65 -2.07 4.11
CA GLN A 79 -19.02 -2.16 5.53
C GLN A 79 -18.15 -3.13 6.33
N ASN A 80 -17.60 -4.17 5.70
CA ASN A 80 -16.69 -5.11 6.33
C ASN A 80 -15.25 -4.58 6.36
N CYS A 81 -14.80 -3.95 5.28
CA CYS A 81 -13.40 -3.58 5.07
C CYS A 81 -13.02 -2.26 5.77
N LEU A 82 -13.84 -1.20 5.65
CA LEU A 82 -13.49 0.09 6.24
C LEU A 82 -13.22 0.02 7.75
N PRO A 83 -14.06 -0.61 8.60
CA PRO A 83 -13.84 -0.66 10.03
C PRO A 83 -12.95 -1.81 10.50
N ASN A 84 -12.46 -2.67 9.59
CA ASN A 84 -11.81 -3.93 9.93
C ASN A 84 -10.65 -3.78 10.94
N THR A 85 -9.76 -2.80 10.74
CA THR A 85 -8.66 -2.53 11.66
C THR A 85 -9.15 -2.11 13.05
N LEU A 86 -10.16 -1.25 13.13
CA LEU A 86 -10.72 -0.80 14.42
C LEU A 86 -11.42 -1.95 15.13
N ASP A 87 -12.16 -2.78 14.39
CA ASP A 87 -12.91 -3.90 14.96
C ASP A 87 -11.98 -5.01 15.49
N THR A 88 -10.79 -5.23 14.90
CA THR A 88 -10.07 -6.50 15.08
C THR A 88 -8.61 -6.41 15.48
N THR A 89 -7.92 -5.28 15.28
CA THR A 89 -6.45 -5.24 15.38
C THR A 89 -5.89 -4.19 16.34
N VAL A 90 -6.68 -3.21 16.77
CA VAL A 90 -6.20 -2.11 17.61
C VAL A 90 -6.33 -2.42 19.10
N HIS A 91 -5.26 -2.21 19.84
CA HIS A 91 -5.20 -2.37 21.30
C HIS A 91 -4.82 -1.04 21.93
N TYR A 92 -5.82 -0.21 22.20
CA TYR A 92 -5.64 1.10 22.82
C TYR A 92 -5.63 1.00 24.34
N GLN A 93 -4.70 1.72 24.98
CA GLN A 93 -4.61 1.87 26.42
C GLN A 93 -4.01 3.23 26.80
N LYS A 94 -4.09 3.57 28.07
CA LYS A 94 -3.28 4.63 28.67
C LYS A 94 -2.03 4.01 29.32
N THR A 95 -0.87 4.69 29.16
CA THR A 95 0.34 4.33 29.92
C THR A 95 0.17 4.70 31.40
N ALA A 96 1.09 4.27 32.25
CA ALA A 96 1.11 4.65 33.68
C ALA A 96 1.17 6.17 33.89
N ASP A 97 1.79 6.90 32.97
CA ASP A 97 1.92 8.36 32.98
C ASP A 97 0.69 9.08 32.37
N GLY A 98 -0.31 8.31 31.92
CA GLY A 98 -1.56 8.82 31.33
C GLY A 98 -1.50 9.13 29.85
N ASP A 99 -0.37 8.85 29.18
CA ASP A 99 -0.20 9.01 27.74
C ASP A 99 -1.00 7.96 26.94
N ASP A 100 -1.34 8.31 25.69
CA ASP A 100 -1.94 7.37 24.77
C ASP A 100 -0.92 6.35 24.25
N ASP A 101 -1.35 5.10 24.16
CA ASP A 101 -0.57 4.00 23.64
C ASP A 101 -1.47 3.05 22.88
N THR A 102 -1.17 2.82 21.59
CA THR A 102 -1.96 1.91 20.75
C THR A 102 -1.03 0.95 20.02
N PHE A 103 -1.22 -0.32 20.31
CA PHE A 103 -0.58 -1.39 19.55
C PHE A 103 -1.53 -1.88 18.46
N VAL A 104 -1.04 -2.07 17.24
CA VAL A 104 -1.83 -2.51 16.08
C VAL A 104 -1.28 -3.83 15.57
N TYR A 105 -2.08 -4.89 15.65
CA TYR A 105 -1.72 -6.16 15.01
C TYR A 105 -1.73 -6.03 13.49
N THR A 106 -0.75 -6.67 12.84
CA THR A 106 -0.69 -6.76 11.39
C THR A 106 -1.65 -7.85 10.92
N GLY A 107 -2.93 -7.51 10.89
CA GLY A 107 -4.00 -8.42 10.53
C GLY A 107 -4.06 -9.66 11.45
N ASP A 108 -3.84 -10.82 10.86
CA ASP A 108 -3.84 -12.13 11.53
C ASP A 108 -2.51 -12.45 12.27
N ILE A 109 -1.51 -11.57 12.19
CA ILE A 109 -0.23 -11.70 12.89
C ILE A 109 -0.23 -10.82 14.15
N HIS A 110 0.02 -11.43 15.31
CA HIS A 110 0.01 -10.75 16.61
C HIS A 110 1.31 -9.99 16.88
N ALA A 111 1.75 -9.21 15.90
CA ALA A 111 2.89 -8.31 15.96
C ALA A 111 2.57 -7.01 15.24
N MET A 112 3.34 -5.96 15.47
CA MET A 112 3.13 -4.63 14.92
C MET A 112 4.25 -4.29 13.95
N TRP A 113 4.00 -4.34 12.65
CA TRP A 113 4.85 -3.72 11.64
C TRP A 113 4.68 -2.21 11.66
N LEU A 114 5.77 -1.46 11.55
CA LEU A 114 5.73 0.00 11.50
C LEU A 114 5.01 0.50 10.25
N ARG A 115 5.21 -0.11 9.12
CA ARG A 115 4.51 0.13 7.86
C ARG A 115 3.02 -0.10 8.02
N ASP A 116 2.64 -1.33 8.37
CA ASP A 116 1.24 -1.76 8.42
C ASP A 116 0.42 -0.98 9.43
N SER A 117 0.95 -0.78 10.63
CA SER A 117 0.24 -0.03 11.68
C SER A 117 -0.09 1.40 11.29
N ALA A 118 0.79 2.07 10.53
CA ALA A 118 0.51 3.40 10.00
C ALA A 118 -0.50 3.34 8.85
N ALA A 119 -0.32 2.40 7.90
CA ALA A 119 -1.18 2.26 6.73
C ALA A 119 -2.60 1.83 7.09
N GLN A 120 -2.75 0.92 8.06
CA GLN A 120 -4.05 0.44 8.53
C GLN A 120 -4.90 1.54 9.19
N VAL A 121 -4.28 2.51 9.87
CA VAL A 121 -5.02 3.61 10.52
C VAL A 121 -5.10 4.88 9.67
N TRP A 122 -4.32 4.96 8.59
CA TRP A 122 -4.27 6.13 7.71
C TRP A 122 -5.65 6.59 7.20
N PRO A 123 -6.56 5.71 6.74
CA PRO A 123 -7.86 6.12 6.23
C PRO A 123 -8.74 6.82 7.28
N TYR A 124 -8.46 6.62 8.57
CA TYR A 124 -9.25 7.21 9.65
C TYR A 124 -8.82 8.63 10.02
N LEU A 125 -7.68 9.12 9.53
CA LEU A 125 -7.22 10.50 9.79
C LEU A 125 -8.24 11.55 9.36
N ARG A 126 -9.06 11.28 8.37
CA ARG A 126 -10.12 12.19 7.92
C ARG A 126 -11.22 12.44 8.96
N TYR A 127 -11.35 11.55 9.96
CA TYR A 127 -12.40 11.59 10.98
C TYR A 127 -11.94 12.12 12.33
N VAL A 128 -10.63 12.32 12.54
CA VAL A 128 -10.06 12.69 13.86
C VAL A 128 -10.51 14.03 14.41
N LYS A 129 -11.05 14.93 13.57
CA LYS A 129 -11.59 16.24 14.00
C LYS A 129 -12.94 16.11 14.70
N GLU A 130 -13.70 15.08 14.39
CA GLU A 130 -15.08 14.87 14.86
C GLU A 130 -15.24 13.63 15.76
N ASP A 131 -14.12 12.96 16.06
CA ASP A 131 -14.09 11.76 16.88
C ASP A 131 -12.88 11.81 17.82
N GLU A 132 -13.07 12.36 19.02
CA GLU A 132 -11.99 12.52 20.00
C GLU A 132 -11.41 11.18 20.48
N PRO A 133 -12.20 10.12 20.74
CA PRO A 133 -11.64 8.79 21.02
C PRO A 133 -10.73 8.28 19.90
N LEU A 134 -11.11 8.43 18.64
CA LEU A 134 -10.31 8.03 17.47
C LEU A 134 -9.00 8.84 17.39
N LYS A 135 -9.06 10.14 17.68
CA LYS A 135 -7.87 11.00 17.74
C LYS A 135 -6.88 10.50 18.80
N HIS A 136 -7.36 10.11 19.99
CA HIS A 136 -6.53 9.49 21.04
C HIS A 136 -5.91 8.16 20.57
N LEU A 137 -6.69 7.30 19.91
CA LEU A 137 -6.20 6.04 19.37
C LEU A 137 -5.02 6.28 18.38
N ILE A 138 -5.19 7.19 17.42
CA ILE A 138 -4.15 7.46 16.40
C ILE A 138 -2.92 8.11 17.03
N ARG A 139 -3.10 9.04 17.99
CA ARG A 139 -1.99 9.59 18.76
C ARG A 139 -1.22 8.48 19.49
N GLY A 140 -1.91 7.50 20.04
CA GLY A 140 -1.32 6.32 20.67
C GLY A 140 -0.49 5.48 19.69
N VAL A 141 -0.95 5.29 18.45
CA VAL A 141 -0.17 4.60 17.40
C VAL A 141 1.14 5.33 17.13
N ILE A 142 1.09 6.66 16.94
CA ILE A 142 2.29 7.48 16.68
C ILE A 142 3.29 7.35 17.84
N ARG A 143 2.83 7.48 19.09
CA ARG A 143 3.71 7.36 20.29
C ARG A 143 4.32 5.97 20.42
N ARG A 144 3.57 4.92 20.10
CA ARG A 144 4.06 3.53 20.07
C ARG A 144 5.12 3.35 19.00
N GLN A 145 4.88 3.83 17.77
CA GLN A 145 5.84 3.75 16.68
C GLN A 145 7.15 4.47 17.02
N PHE A 146 7.09 5.65 17.64
CA PHE A 146 8.29 6.37 18.12
C PHE A 146 9.07 5.54 19.14
N SER A 147 8.38 4.90 20.06
CA SER A 147 9.02 4.00 21.04
C SER A 147 9.70 2.81 20.37
N CYS A 148 9.05 2.20 19.37
CA CYS A 148 9.59 1.09 18.58
C CYS A 148 10.88 1.50 17.85
N ILE A 149 10.89 2.64 17.16
CA ILE A 149 12.08 3.15 16.46
C ILE A 149 13.26 3.36 17.42
N LEU A 150 13.00 3.85 18.64
CA LEU A 150 14.05 4.04 19.65
C LEU A 150 14.53 2.73 20.29
N ILE A 151 13.75 1.64 20.22
CA ILE A 151 14.22 0.30 20.60
C ILE A 151 15.21 -0.21 19.56
N ASP A 152 14.86 -0.15 18.28
CA ASP A 152 15.73 -0.56 17.18
C ASP A 152 15.26 0.02 15.84
N PRO A 153 15.98 0.96 15.22
CA PRO A 153 15.60 1.55 13.93
C PRO A 153 15.80 0.60 12.74
N TYR A 154 16.44 -0.55 12.95
CA TYR A 154 16.62 -1.58 11.93
C TYR A 154 15.54 -2.68 11.97
N ALA A 155 14.62 -2.62 12.93
CA ALA A 155 13.51 -3.56 13.00
C ALA A 155 12.27 -3.05 12.26
N ASN A 156 11.62 -3.94 11.52
CA ASN A 156 10.36 -3.67 10.85
C ASN A 156 9.13 -4.03 11.73
N ALA A 157 9.26 -5.05 12.60
CA ALA A 157 8.14 -5.55 13.39
C ALA A 157 8.48 -5.77 14.87
N PHE A 158 7.50 -5.49 15.73
CA PHE A 158 7.65 -5.47 17.19
C PHE A 158 6.60 -6.33 17.89
N ASN A 159 6.98 -6.92 19.03
CA ASN A 159 6.08 -7.55 19.96
C ASN A 159 5.40 -6.50 20.86
N MET A 160 4.28 -6.81 21.48
CA MET A 160 3.60 -5.91 22.41
C MET A 160 4.46 -5.59 23.66
N GLY A 161 5.36 -6.50 24.02
CA GLY A 161 6.34 -6.37 25.09
C GLY A 161 7.56 -7.26 24.83
N PRO A 162 8.52 -7.37 25.78
CA PRO A 162 9.77 -8.12 25.62
C PRO A 162 9.53 -9.65 25.75
N THR A 163 8.70 -10.22 24.88
CA THR A 163 8.27 -11.63 24.94
C THR A 163 9.18 -12.57 24.16
N GLY A 164 9.95 -12.04 23.19
CA GLY A 164 10.53 -12.86 22.13
C GLY A 164 9.44 -13.39 21.18
N GLY A 165 9.81 -14.24 20.26
CA GLY A 165 8.84 -14.78 19.30
C GLY A 165 9.47 -15.73 18.29
N GLU A 166 8.75 -15.95 17.21
CA GLU A 166 9.06 -16.92 16.16
C GLU A 166 10.44 -16.73 15.55
N TRP A 167 10.85 -15.48 15.32
CA TRP A 167 12.06 -15.15 14.57
C TRP A 167 13.28 -14.83 15.46
N GLN A 168 13.25 -15.22 16.75
CA GLN A 168 14.37 -14.97 17.68
C GLN A 168 15.67 -15.68 17.29
N SER A 169 15.61 -16.69 16.41
CA SER A 169 16.79 -17.42 15.90
C SER A 169 17.44 -16.76 14.69
N ASP A 170 16.89 -15.69 14.16
CA ASP A 170 17.47 -14.95 13.04
C ASP A 170 18.88 -14.45 13.41
N LYS A 171 19.82 -14.60 12.47
CA LYS A 171 21.22 -14.18 12.64
C LYS A 171 21.36 -12.68 12.38
N THR A 172 20.94 -11.89 13.35
CA THR A 172 21.00 -10.43 13.46
C THR A 172 20.95 -10.06 14.94
N ASP A 173 21.01 -8.78 15.30
CA ASP A 173 21.01 -8.33 16.70
C ASP A 173 19.59 -8.33 17.29
N MET A 174 18.98 -9.52 17.42
CA MET A 174 17.62 -9.67 17.94
C MET A 174 17.52 -9.29 19.43
N LYS A 175 16.44 -8.56 19.74
CA LYS A 175 15.99 -8.23 21.11
C LYS A 175 14.62 -8.88 21.34
N LYS A 176 14.22 -9.06 22.60
CA LYS A 176 12.92 -9.69 22.94
C LYS A 176 11.72 -8.84 22.55
N GLU A 177 11.89 -7.54 22.40
CA GLU A 177 10.88 -6.59 21.92
C GLU A 177 10.60 -6.72 20.41
N LEU A 178 11.55 -7.31 19.66
CA LEU A 178 11.45 -7.43 18.22
C LEU A 178 10.73 -8.71 17.83
N HIS A 179 9.73 -8.61 16.96
CA HIS A 179 9.16 -9.75 16.27
C HIS A 179 10.07 -10.15 15.11
N GLU A 180 10.52 -9.16 14.32
CA GLU A 180 11.41 -9.32 13.18
C GLU A 180 12.36 -8.12 13.03
N ARG A 181 13.59 -8.37 12.55
CA ARG A 181 14.60 -7.30 12.38
C ARG A 181 15.04 -7.19 10.93
N LYS A 182 14.11 -7.10 10.02
CA LYS A 182 14.35 -6.80 8.60
C LYS A 182 14.40 -5.29 8.39
N TYR A 183 15.55 -4.76 7.97
CA TYR A 183 15.68 -3.33 7.73
C TYR A 183 15.04 -2.91 6.42
N GLU A 184 14.07 -2.03 6.53
CA GLU A 184 13.31 -1.42 5.45
C GLU A 184 13.28 0.10 5.64
N ILE A 185 13.58 0.87 4.59
CA ILE A 185 13.50 2.34 4.65
C ILE A 185 12.09 2.81 5.02
N ASP A 186 11.08 2.18 4.43
CA ASP A 186 9.67 2.57 4.60
C ASP A 186 9.17 2.36 6.03
N SER A 187 9.69 1.38 6.77
CA SER A 187 9.40 1.19 8.20
C SER A 187 9.73 2.44 9.04
N LEU A 188 10.71 3.25 8.62
CA LEU A 188 11.05 4.52 9.25
C LEU A 188 10.28 5.71 8.65
N CYS A 189 9.75 5.57 7.45
CA CYS A 189 9.03 6.63 6.74
C CYS A 189 7.55 6.70 7.12
N TYR A 190 6.86 5.58 7.24
CA TYR A 190 5.44 5.52 7.55
C TYR A 190 5.06 6.23 8.86
N PRO A 191 5.80 6.06 9.99
CA PRO A 191 5.54 6.80 11.22
C PRO A 191 5.65 8.32 11.07
N LEU A 192 6.62 8.80 10.28
CA LEU A 192 6.80 10.24 10.02
C LEU A 192 5.63 10.81 9.19
N ARG A 193 5.18 10.06 8.17
CA ARG A 193 4.03 10.43 7.34
C ARG A 193 2.77 10.51 8.18
N LEU A 194 2.51 9.51 9.03
CA LEU A 194 1.34 9.46 9.89
C LEU A 194 1.34 10.64 10.89
N ALA A 195 2.46 10.89 11.56
CA ALA A 195 2.58 11.97 12.54
C ALA A 195 2.39 13.35 11.89
N TYR A 196 2.95 13.57 10.70
CA TYR A 196 2.78 14.82 9.95
C TYR A 196 1.32 15.07 9.60
N GLU A 197 0.62 14.08 9.04
CA GLU A 197 -0.76 14.24 8.63
C GLU A 197 -1.71 14.36 9.84
N TYR A 198 -1.47 13.61 10.91
CA TYR A 198 -2.18 13.77 12.17
C TYR A 198 -2.12 15.22 12.66
N TRP A 199 -0.92 15.81 12.69
CA TRP A 199 -0.74 17.22 13.05
C TRP A 199 -1.47 18.16 12.10
N LYS A 200 -1.37 17.95 10.80
CA LYS A 200 -2.05 18.78 9.80
C LYS A 200 -3.56 18.73 9.95
N GLN A 201 -4.11 17.58 10.27
CA GLN A 201 -5.55 17.42 10.46
C GLN A 201 -6.03 17.96 11.82
N THR A 202 -5.30 17.76 12.89
CA THR A 202 -5.78 18.07 14.25
C THR A 202 -5.26 19.37 14.82
N GLY A 203 -4.11 19.86 14.36
CA GLY A 203 -3.34 20.92 15.02
C GLY A 203 -2.67 20.46 16.32
N ASP A 204 -2.81 19.21 16.73
CA ASP A 204 -2.23 18.65 17.95
C ASP A 204 -0.74 18.34 17.72
N ASP A 205 0.13 19.11 18.35
CA ASP A 205 1.59 18.98 18.31
C ASP A 205 2.19 18.22 19.49
N SER A 206 1.36 17.68 20.37
CA SER A 206 1.77 17.01 21.62
C SER A 206 2.67 15.78 21.42
N VAL A 207 2.69 15.21 20.22
CA VAL A 207 3.57 14.08 19.87
C VAL A 207 4.99 14.52 19.50
N PHE A 208 5.24 15.82 19.28
CA PHE A 208 6.53 16.35 18.85
C PHE A 208 7.37 16.87 20.03
N ASP A 209 7.53 16.03 21.01
CA ASP A 209 8.30 16.23 22.24
C ASP A 209 9.79 15.83 22.10
N ASP A 210 10.51 15.72 23.22
CA ASP A 210 11.91 15.27 23.23
C ASP A 210 12.10 13.83 22.68
N LYS A 211 11.08 12.97 22.76
CA LYS A 211 11.11 11.63 22.16
C LYS A 211 11.13 11.73 20.64
N TRP A 212 10.28 12.58 20.06
CA TRP A 212 10.28 12.87 18.63
C TRP A 212 11.65 13.34 18.13
N LEU A 213 12.30 14.28 18.83
CA LEU A 213 13.63 14.76 18.43
C LEU A 213 14.67 13.62 18.37
N LYS A 214 14.61 12.71 19.34
CA LYS A 214 15.46 11.50 19.36
C LYS A 214 15.13 10.55 18.21
N VAL A 215 13.85 10.39 17.88
CA VAL A 215 13.40 9.57 16.75
C VAL A 215 13.94 10.11 15.43
N VAL A 216 13.79 11.41 15.17
CA VAL A 216 14.32 12.02 13.94
C VAL A 216 15.84 11.86 13.86
N ARG A 217 16.55 12.07 14.97
CA ARG A 217 18.00 11.85 15.01
C ARG A 217 18.36 10.40 14.69
N SER A 218 17.68 9.44 15.30
CA SER A 218 17.90 8.00 15.06
C SER A 218 17.66 7.63 13.58
N ILE A 219 16.61 8.16 12.97
CA ILE A 219 16.30 7.92 11.55
C ILE A 219 17.40 8.51 10.65
N LEU A 220 17.81 9.77 10.90
CA LEU A 220 18.88 10.41 10.11
C LEU A 220 20.21 9.65 10.22
N ASP A 221 20.57 9.21 11.43
CA ASP A 221 21.82 8.48 11.64
C ASP A 221 21.78 7.11 10.95
N THR A 222 20.63 6.40 11.00
CA THR A 222 20.41 5.15 10.27
C THR A 222 20.51 5.37 8.76
N PHE A 223 19.86 6.38 8.22
CA PHE A 223 19.91 6.68 6.79
C PHE A 223 21.32 7.08 6.33
N ARG A 224 22.08 7.86 7.13
CA ARG A 224 23.49 8.19 6.83
C ARG A 224 24.36 6.95 6.79
N GLU A 225 24.21 6.04 7.77
CA GLU A 225 24.92 4.76 7.75
C GLU A 225 24.61 3.99 6.47
N GLN A 226 23.33 3.93 6.08
CA GLN A 226 22.89 3.19 4.90
C GLN A 226 23.20 3.87 3.55
N GLN A 227 23.65 5.13 3.54
CA GLN A 227 24.23 5.74 2.33
C GLN A 227 25.64 5.22 2.01
N ASN A 228 26.34 4.59 2.97
CA ASN A 228 27.64 3.93 2.81
C ASN A 228 28.77 4.82 2.24
N TRP A 229 28.74 6.13 2.53
CA TRP A 229 29.71 7.08 1.97
C TRP A 229 31.17 6.76 2.29
N ASN A 230 31.44 6.05 3.37
CA ASN A 230 32.79 5.73 3.85
C ASN A 230 33.35 4.44 3.24
N GLY A 231 32.57 3.74 2.38
CA GLY A 231 32.95 2.44 1.83
C GLY A 231 33.09 1.32 2.89
N VAL A 232 32.73 1.60 4.13
CA VAL A 232 32.66 0.62 5.21
C VAL A 232 31.33 -0.08 5.15
N HIS A 233 31.31 -1.40 5.29
CA HIS A 233 30.06 -2.14 5.43
C HIS A 233 29.29 -1.61 6.64
N THR A 234 27.95 -1.48 6.45
CA THR A 234 27.07 -1.13 7.55
C THR A 234 27.18 -2.16 8.68
N SER A 235 26.86 -1.76 9.90
CA SER A 235 26.80 -2.67 11.05
C SER A 235 25.64 -3.68 10.89
N TYR A 236 24.64 -3.36 10.08
CA TYR A 236 23.47 -4.17 9.87
C TYR A 236 23.76 -5.39 8.97
N HIS A 237 23.36 -6.56 9.46
CA HIS A 237 23.35 -7.82 8.72
C HIS A 237 22.10 -8.63 9.09
N PHE A 238 21.67 -9.50 8.20
CA PHE A 238 20.52 -10.36 8.44
C PHE A 238 20.64 -11.68 7.68
N GLN A 239 20.50 -12.79 8.38
CA GLN A 239 20.30 -14.11 7.79
C GLN A 239 19.24 -14.89 8.55
N ARG A 240 18.37 -15.57 7.82
CA ARG A 240 17.37 -16.51 8.32
C ARG A 240 17.64 -17.89 7.75
N GLU A 241 17.47 -18.92 8.55
CA GLU A 241 17.46 -20.31 8.07
C GLU A 241 16.10 -20.59 7.42
N THR A 242 16.07 -20.60 6.10
CA THR A 242 14.85 -20.69 5.32
C THR A 242 15.09 -21.39 3.98
N THR A 243 14.06 -22.00 3.40
CA THR A 243 14.06 -22.50 2.02
C THR A 243 13.64 -21.43 1.01
N GLN A 244 13.11 -20.29 1.49
CA GLN A 244 12.69 -19.17 0.68
C GLN A 244 13.85 -18.18 0.54
N LEU A 245 14.51 -18.18 -0.62
CA LEU A 245 15.72 -17.37 -0.83
C LEU A 245 15.49 -15.84 -0.73
N HIS A 246 14.28 -15.37 -0.97
CA HIS A 246 13.91 -13.96 -0.80
C HIS A 246 13.74 -13.56 0.67
N ASP A 247 13.58 -14.52 1.58
CA ASP A 247 13.38 -14.28 3.02
C ASP A 247 14.70 -14.19 3.83
N THR A 248 15.83 -14.14 3.15
CA THR A 248 17.17 -14.02 3.73
C THR A 248 18.09 -13.23 2.81
N ARG A 249 19.23 -12.77 3.32
CA ARG A 249 20.21 -12.01 2.52
C ARG A 249 21.44 -12.84 2.19
N SER A 250 21.97 -12.66 0.97
CA SER A 250 23.24 -13.22 0.51
C SER A 250 24.45 -12.59 1.20
N ASN A 251 25.66 -13.04 0.87
CA ASN A 251 26.94 -12.49 1.33
C ASN A 251 27.01 -12.33 2.87
N ALA A 252 26.77 -13.42 3.59
CA ALA A 252 26.77 -13.47 5.06
C ALA A 252 25.81 -12.44 5.70
N GLY A 253 24.71 -12.13 5.04
CA GLY A 253 23.69 -11.21 5.55
C GLY A 253 23.86 -9.75 5.13
N TYR A 254 24.93 -9.41 4.42
CA TYR A 254 25.17 -8.03 3.96
C TYR A 254 24.50 -7.70 2.63
N GLY A 255 24.03 -8.73 1.87
CA GLY A 255 23.40 -8.54 0.57
C GLY A 255 24.39 -8.24 -0.56
N HIS A 256 23.87 -7.83 -1.71
CA HIS A 256 24.70 -7.45 -2.84
C HIS A 256 25.38 -6.09 -2.61
N PRO A 257 26.61 -5.89 -3.09
CA PRO A 257 27.33 -4.63 -2.91
C PRO A 257 26.66 -3.52 -3.74
N GLY A 258 26.64 -2.31 -3.18
CA GLY A 258 26.28 -1.08 -3.88
C GLY A 258 27.39 -0.06 -3.82
N LYS A 259 27.48 0.78 -4.85
CA LYS A 259 28.36 1.94 -4.85
C LYS A 259 27.66 3.09 -4.17
N ALA A 260 28.31 3.67 -3.15
CA ALA A 260 27.81 4.89 -2.50
C ALA A 260 27.57 5.99 -3.56
N CYS A 261 26.35 6.45 -3.63
CA CYS A 261 25.91 7.36 -4.71
C CYS A 261 24.92 8.44 -4.23
N GLY A 262 24.65 8.48 -2.92
CA GLY A 262 23.69 9.41 -2.31
C GLY A 262 22.33 8.79 -2.02
N LEU A 263 22.01 7.64 -2.60
CA LEU A 263 20.81 6.87 -2.26
C LEU A 263 20.99 6.15 -0.92
N ILE A 264 19.87 5.88 -0.25
CA ILE A 264 19.80 5.12 1.00
C ILE A 264 19.56 3.66 0.63
N ALA A 265 20.41 2.75 1.13
CA ALA A 265 20.20 1.32 0.94
C ALA A 265 19.05 0.81 1.80
N SER A 266 18.28 -0.13 1.26
CA SER A 266 17.30 -0.95 1.98
C SER A 266 17.73 -2.41 1.92
N ALA A 267 17.61 -3.11 3.03
CA ALA A 267 17.94 -4.53 3.06
C ALA A 267 16.78 -5.38 2.55
N PHE A 268 15.58 -4.93 2.83
CA PHE A 268 14.33 -5.58 2.43
C PHE A 268 13.39 -4.59 1.76
N ARG A 269 12.44 -5.13 1.01
CA ARG A 269 11.31 -4.45 0.36
C ARG A 269 10.13 -4.34 1.32
N PRO A 270 9.13 -3.53 1.03
CA PRO A 270 7.88 -3.49 1.81
C PRO A 270 7.13 -4.82 1.88
N SER A 271 7.49 -5.80 1.05
CA SER A 271 6.99 -7.17 1.05
C SER A 271 7.72 -8.09 2.05
N ASP A 272 8.67 -7.59 2.81
CA ASP A 272 9.61 -8.34 3.65
C ASP A 272 10.61 -9.21 2.86
N ASP A 273 10.64 -9.07 1.52
CA ASP A 273 11.58 -9.75 0.64
C ASP A 273 12.92 -9.01 0.56
N SER A 274 14.03 -9.73 0.53
CA SER A 274 15.35 -9.13 0.37
C SER A 274 15.49 -8.42 -0.98
N THR A 275 16.13 -7.24 -0.97
CA THR A 275 16.46 -6.52 -2.20
C THR A 275 17.49 -7.28 -3.03
N ILE A 276 17.38 -7.20 -4.37
CA ILE A 276 18.39 -7.69 -5.30
C ILE A 276 19.51 -6.67 -5.42
N PHE A 277 19.19 -5.41 -5.70
CA PHE A 277 20.13 -4.30 -5.60
C PHE A 277 19.81 -3.44 -4.37
N PRO A 278 20.84 -2.86 -3.71
CA PRO A 278 20.65 -2.26 -2.40
C PRO A 278 19.78 -1.00 -2.37
N TYR A 279 19.65 -0.29 -3.49
CA TYR A 279 18.94 0.98 -3.52
C TYR A 279 17.53 0.80 -4.09
N LEU A 280 16.55 0.59 -3.22
CA LEU A 280 15.14 0.49 -3.54
C LEU A 280 14.56 1.90 -3.80
N ILE A 281 14.20 2.17 -5.05
CA ILE A 281 13.86 3.53 -5.49
C ILE A 281 12.54 4.04 -4.93
N PRO A 282 11.43 3.28 -4.90
CA PRO A 282 10.19 3.77 -4.30
C PRO A 282 10.38 4.22 -2.84
N SER A 283 11.14 3.46 -2.05
CA SER A 283 11.42 3.80 -0.66
C SER A 283 12.33 5.03 -0.54
N ASN A 284 13.26 5.26 -1.47
CA ASN A 284 14.06 6.48 -1.52
C ASN A 284 13.20 7.72 -1.81
N PHE A 285 12.24 7.65 -2.73
CA PHE A 285 11.25 8.72 -2.95
C PHE A 285 10.44 9.00 -1.67
N PHE A 286 10.04 7.95 -0.96
CA PHE A 286 9.29 8.10 0.28
C PHE A 286 10.14 8.77 1.36
N ALA A 287 11.42 8.40 1.49
CA ALA A 287 12.36 9.05 2.41
C ALA A 287 12.50 10.56 2.11
N VAL A 288 12.62 10.95 0.84
CA VAL A 288 12.67 12.38 0.43
C VAL A 288 11.43 13.13 0.95
N SER A 289 10.24 12.61 0.69
CA SER A 289 8.99 13.24 1.07
C SER A 289 8.87 13.39 2.59
N VAL A 290 9.14 12.34 3.36
CA VAL A 290 8.96 12.38 4.82
C VAL A 290 10.05 13.17 5.54
N LEU A 291 11.28 13.22 5.01
CA LEU A 291 12.34 14.08 5.55
C LEU A 291 11.98 15.57 5.41
N ARG A 292 11.39 15.97 4.30
CA ARG A 292 10.86 17.33 4.13
C ARG A 292 9.71 17.65 5.09
N LYS A 293 8.81 16.68 5.31
CA LYS A 293 7.72 16.79 6.28
C LYS A 293 8.26 16.92 7.71
N ALA A 294 9.25 16.10 8.07
CA ALA A 294 9.94 16.21 9.37
C ALA A 294 10.64 17.56 9.53
N ALA A 295 11.33 18.06 8.50
CA ALA A 295 11.94 19.39 8.53
C ALA A 295 10.91 20.51 8.78
N ASN A 296 9.72 20.40 8.21
CA ASN A 296 8.63 21.36 8.47
C ASN A 296 8.19 21.34 9.94
N ILE A 297 7.97 20.14 10.53
CA ILE A 297 7.63 20.01 11.96
C ILE A 297 8.74 20.62 12.84
N LEU A 298 9.98 20.27 12.55
CA LEU A 298 11.14 20.76 13.32
C LEU A 298 11.25 22.29 13.30
N ARG A 299 10.97 22.92 12.16
CA ARG A 299 10.96 24.39 12.03
C ARG A 299 9.77 25.04 12.72
N ASP A 300 8.57 24.49 12.47
CA ASP A 300 7.31 25.17 12.81
C ASP A 300 6.90 24.90 14.26
N VAL A 301 7.17 23.68 14.78
CA VAL A 301 6.80 23.26 16.13
C VAL A 301 8.00 23.38 17.09
N ASN A 302 9.06 22.60 16.82
CA ASN A 302 10.18 22.46 17.77
C ASN A 302 11.16 23.65 17.75
N LYS A 303 11.17 24.46 16.68
CA LYS A 303 12.17 25.52 16.43
C LYS A 303 13.61 25.01 16.27
N GLU A 304 13.78 23.73 15.95
CA GLU A 304 15.07 23.00 15.79
C GLU A 304 15.63 23.19 14.37
N LYS A 305 16.14 24.39 14.09
CA LYS A 305 16.61 24.78 12.75
C LYS A 305 17.77 23.93 12.22
N VAL A 306 18.67 23.46 13.09
CA VAL A 306 19.84 22.67 12.67
C VAL A 306 19.37 21.30 12.20
N LEU A 307 18.57 20.60 13.02
CA LEU A 307 18.04 19.28 12.68
C LEU A 307 17.12 19.33 11.46
N ALA A 308 16.31 20.40 11.31
CA ALA A 308 15.52 20.63 10.12
C ALA A 308 16.37 20.79 8.86
N SER A 309 17.48 21.52 8.94
CA SER A 309 18.42 21.67 7.81
C SER A 309 19.08 20.36 7.44
N GLU A 310 19.41 19.51 8.39
CA GLU A 310 19.96 18.19 8.14
C GLU A 310 18.98 17.28 7.39
N CYS A 311 17.67 17.30 7.75
CA CYS A 311 16.62 16.61 7.04
C CYS A 311 16.50 17.09 5.58
N ASP A 312 16.45 18.42 5.37
CA ASP A 312 16.35 19.00 4.02
C ASP A 312 17.57 18.70 3.15
N GLN A 313 18.77 18.75 3.73
CA GLN A 313 20.02 18.41 3.01
C GLN A 313 20.02 16.95 2.56
N MET A 314 19.65 16.02 3.44
CA MET A 314 19.55 14.61 3.08
C MET A 314 18.47 14.39 2.01
N ALA A 315 17.29 14.98 2.16
CA ALA A 315 16.23 14.90 1.16
C ALA A 315 16.70 15.38 -0.23
N THR A 316 17.35 16.54 -0.27
CA THR A 316 17.89 17.11 -1.53
C THR A 316 18.96 16.22 -2.15
N GLN A 317 19.84 15.63 -1.32
CA GLN A 317 20.89 14.72 -1.79
C GLN A 317 20.32 13.43 -2.37
N VAL A 318 19.34 12.83 -1.68
CA VAL A 318 18.67 11.61 -2.15
C VAL A 318 17.90 11.87 -3.43
N GLU A 319 17.15 12.98 -3.51
CA GLU A 319 16.41 13.36 -4.71
C GLU A 319 17.32 13.55 -5.93
N ALA A 320 18.44 14.24 -5.76
CA ALA A 320 19.44 14.38 -6.82
C ALA A 320 20.02 13.03 -7.25
N ALA A 321 20.21 12.11 -6.32
CA ALA A 321 20.69 10.77 -6.59
C ALA A 321 19.63 9.93 -7.33
N ILE A 322 18.34 10.03 -6.98
CA ILE A 322 17.24 9.38 -7.72
C ILE A 322 17.27 9.84 -9.18
N GLN A 323 17.30 11.14 -9.44
CA GLN A 323 17.31 11.68 -10.79
C GLN A 323 18.51 11.18 -11.61
N LYS A 324 19.64 10.99 -10.97
CA LYS A 324 20.88 10.58 -11.66
C LYS A 324 20.98 9.08 -11.91
N TYR A 325 20.49 8.25 -11.00
CA TYR A 325 20.75 6.81 -10.99
C TYR A 325 19.52 5.94 -11.22
N ALA A 326 18.32 6.47 -11.00
CA ALA A 326 17.10 5.69 -11.09
C ALA A 326 16.28 5.93 -12.35
N VAL A 327 16.55 7.02 -13.11
CA VAL A 327 15.91 7.26 -14.40
C VAL A 327 16.67 6.47 -15.48
N VAL A 328 15.96 5.60 -16.18
CA VAL A 328 16.51 4.74 -17.23
C VAL A 328 15.69 4.83 -18.50
N GLU A 329 16.36 4.79 -19.66
CA GLU A 329 15.68 4.76 -20.96
C GLU A 329 15.19 3.35 -21.27
N HIS A 330 13.87 3.19 -21.41
CA HIS A 330 13.27 1.92 -21.83
C HIS A 330 12.83 2.00 -23.29
N PRO A 331 13.19 1.02 -24.16
CA PRO A 331 12.98 1.11 -25.60
C PRO A 331 11.51 1.27 -26.03
N LYS A 332 10.55 0.88 -25.19
CA LYS A 332 9.12 0.94 -25.48
C LYS A 332 8.40 2.09 -24.76
N TYR A 333 8.87 2.49 -23.60
CA TYR A 333 8.16 3.44 -22.72
C TYR A 333 8.84 4.81 -22.62
N GLY A 334 10.09 4.95 -23.10
CA GLY A 334 10.93 6.13 -22.87
C GLY A 334 11.54 6.12 -21.49
N GLU A 335 11.83 7.28 -20.91
CA GLU A 335 12.36 7.37 -19.56
C GLU A 335 11.36 6.83 -18.52
N ILE A 336 11.81 5.88 -17.69
CA ILE A 336 11.07 5.28 -16.57
C ILE A 336 11.93 5.26 -15.32
N TYR A 337 11.31 5.13 -14.15
CA TYR A 337 12.01 4.85 -12.89
C TYR A 337 12.32 3.35 -12.80
N ALA A 338 13.58 3.01 -12.47
CA ALA A 338 13.96 1.66 -12.06
C ALA A 338 13.39 1.35 -10.66
N PHE A 339 13.15 0.07 -10.39
CA PHE A 339 12.69 -0.38 -9.07
C PHE A 339 13.85 -0.45 -8.06
N GLU A 340 14.97 -1.05 -8.47
CA GLU A 340 16.21 -1.10 -7.68
C GLU A 340 17.42 -0.76 -8.55
N VAL A 341 18.45 -0.15 -7.95
CA VAL A 341 19.73 0.13 -8.60
C VAL A 341 20.91 -0.20 -7.69
N ASP A 342 22.10 -0.40 -8.27
CA ASP A 342 23.33 -0.74 -7.53
C ASP A 342 24.32 0.42 -7.40
N GLY A 343 24.08 1.55 -8.08
CA GLY A 343 25.01 2.68 -8.15
C GLY A 343 26.21 2.49 -9.08
N TYR A 344 26.42 1.28 -9.64
CA TYR A 344 27.44 0.97 -10.64
C TYR A 344 26.91 1.10 -12.07
N GLY A 345 25.61 1.24 -12.24
CA GLY A 345 24.94 1.37 -13.54
C GLY A 345 24.00 0.21 -13.86
N SER A 346 23.82 -0.75 -12.95
CA SER A 346 22.80 -1.79 -13.10
C SER A 346 21.47 -1.32 -12.54
N SER A 347 20.39 -1.76 -13.17
CA SER A 347 19.01 -1.47 -12.75
C SER A 347 18.15 -2.71 -12.86
N LEU A 348 17.19 -2.85 -11.93
CA LEU A 348 16.15 -3.86 -11.97
C LEU A 348 14.84 -3.19 -12.37
N LEU A 349 14.27 -3.66 -13.48
CA LEU A 349 13.03 -3.15 -14.04
C LEU A 349 11.89 -4.11 -13.69
N MET A 350 11.11 -3.74 -12.70
CA MET A 350 9.90 -4.42 -12.23
C MET A 350 9.08 -3.45 -11.36
N ASP A 351 7.97 -3.89 -10.85
CA ASP A 351 7.31 -3.32 -9.68
C ASP A 351 6.79 -4.45 -8.79
N ASP A 352 6.59 -4.14 -7.53
CA ASP A 352 5.98 -5.00 -6.51
C ASP A 352 4.69 -4.31 -6.03
N SER A 353 3.68 -5.10 -5.66
CA SER A 353 2.40 -4.55 -5.21
C SER A 353 2.42 -3.91 -3.83
N ASN A 354 3.41 -4.22 -3.00
CA ASN A 354 3.54 -3.62 -1.67
C ASN A 354 3.96 -2.16 -1.77
N ALA A 355 3.36 -1.32 -0.96
CA ALA A 355 3.66 0.11 -0.95
C ALA A 355 4.69 0.47 0.15
N PRO A 356 5.77 1.18 -0.21
CA PRO A 356 6.03 1.91 -1.46
C PRO A 356 6.40 1.03 -2.66
N SER A 357 5.72 1.30 -3.77
CA SER A 357 5.97 0.74 -5.11
C SER A 357 6.14 1.88 -6.11
N LEU A 358 6.57 1.59 -7.33
CA LEU A 358 6.61 2.60 -8.39
C LEU A 358 5.21 3.10 -8.76
N LEU A 359 4.22 2.20 -8.75
CA LEU A 359 2.82 2.57 -9.03
C LEU A 359 2.25 3.54 -7.99
N CYS A 360 2.60 3.39 -6.71
CA CYS A 360 2.01 4.17 -5.63
C CYS A 360 2.71 5.51 -5.35
N LEU A 361 3.73 5.91 -6.13
CA LEU A 361 4.52 7.12 -5.86
C LEU A 361 3.65 8.36 -5.58
N PRO A 362 2.62 8.72 -6.38
CA PRO A 362 1.80 9.88 -6.08
C PRO A 362 0.95 9.77 -4.80
N TYR A 363 0.68 8.57 -4.34
CA TYR A 363 -0.09 8.34 -3.10
C TYR A 363 0.76 8.51 -1.83
N LEU A 364 2.03 8.10 -1.87
CA LEU A 364 2.92 8.13 -0.69
C LEU A 364 3.88 9.32 -0.67
N THR A 365 4.16 9.91 -1.83
CA THR A 365 5.24 10.88 -2.01
C THR A 365 4.73 12.17 -2.66
N ASP A 366 5.66 13.09 -2.92
CA ASP A 366 5.35 14.36 -3.57
C ASP A 366 5.50 14.29 -5.11
N VAL A 367 5.62 13.08 -5.70
CA VAL A 367 5.65 12.90 -7.16
C VAL A 367 4.28 13.22 -7.74
N PRO A 368 4.17 14.18 -8.69
CA PRO A 368 2.89 14.50 -9.32
C PRO A 368 2.32 13.33 -10.13
N ILE A 369 0.99 13.20 -10.15
CA ILE A 369 0.32 12.18 -10.99
C ILE A 369 0.65 12.36 -12.48
N ASP A 370 0.80 13.61 -12.93
CA ASP A 370 1.09 13.97 -14.32
C ASP A 370 2.58 14.07 -14.65
N ASP A 371 3.48 13.69 -13.73
CA ASP A 371 4.91 13.60 -14.00
C ASP A 371 5.18 12.67 -15.21
N PRO A 372 5.89 13.12 -16.26
CA PRO A 372 6.05 12.33 -17.48
C PRO A 372 6.78 11.00 -17.26
N ILE A 373 7.79 10.97 -16.40
CA ILE A 373 8.57 9.75 -16.12
C ILE A 373 7.69 8.78 -15.30
N TYR A 374 6.93 9.31 -14.34
CA TYR A 374 5.96 8.49 -13.60
C TYR A 374 4.90 7.91 -14.54
N GLN A 375 4.33 8.69 -15.46
CA GLN A 375 3.33 8.18 -16.39
C GLN A 375 3.89 7.11 -17.33
N ASN A 376 5.13 7.24 -17.77
CA ASN A 376 5.84 6.18 -18.52
C ASN A 376 6.03 4.93 -17.66
N THR A 377 6.49 5.12 -16.43
CA THR A 377 6.67 4.05 -15.43
C THR A 377 5.35 3.34 -15.13
N ARG A 378 4.27 4.09 -14.95
CA ARG A 378 2.93 3.56 -14.70
C ARG A 378 2.43 2.66 -15.83
N ARG A 379 2.71 3.04 -17.12
CA ARG A 379 2.40 2.18 -18.28
C ARG A 379 3.26 0.93 -18.32
N PHE A 380 4.53 1.04 -17.97
CA PHE A 380 5.45 -0.11 -17.89
C PHE A 380 5.02 -1.10 -16.82
N VAL A 381 4.81 -0.65 -15.56
CA VAL A 381 4.51 -1.56 -14.45
C VAL A 381 3.16 -2.27 -14.58
N TRP A 382 2.20 -1.66 -15.32
CA TRP A 382 0.90 -2.29 -15.63
C TRP A 382 0.89 -2.93 -17.02
N SER A 383 1.94 -3.69 -17.34
CA SER A 383 2.09 -4.39 -18.59
C SER A 383 2.89 -5.68 -18.42
N GLU A 384 2.87 -6.55 -19.43
CA GLU A 384 3.62 -7.81 -19.45
C GLU A 384 5.15 -7.62 -19.49
N ASP A 385 5.64 -6.38 -19.66
CA ASP A 385 7.05 -6.04 -19.55
C ASP A 385 7.50 -5.95 -18.08
N ASN A 386 6.55 -5.82 -17.12
CA ASN A 386 6.80 -6.05 -15.71
C ASN A 386 6.65 -7.55 -15.39
N PRO A 387 7.70 -8.24 -14.92
CA PRO A 387 7.67 -9.69 -14.70
C PRO A 387 6.67 -10.13 -13.61
N TYR A 388 6.19 -9.20 -12.79
CA TYR A 388 5.20 -9.45 -11.76
C TYR A 388 3.80 -8.87 -12.05
N PHE A 389 3.57 -8.42 -13.27
CA PHE A 389 2.22 -8.16 -13.75
C PHE A 389 1.59 -9.47 -14.21
N PHE A 390 0.45 -9.82 -13.67
CA PHE A 390 -0.26 -11.05 -14.00
C PHE A 390 -1.66 -10.74 -14.51
N ARG A 391 -2.05 -11.42 -15.58
CA ARG A 391 -3.40 -11.34 -16.15
C ARG A 391 -3.92 -12.74 -16.43
N GLY A 392 -5.17 -13.00 -16.04
CA GLY A 392 -5.80 -14.30 -16.23
C GLY A 392 -7.33 -14.23 -16.29
N LYS A 393 -7.98 -15.38 -16.08
CA LYS A 393 -9.44 -15.51 -16.21
C LYS A 393 -10.21 -14.83 -15.07
N ALA A 394 -9.64 -14.81 -13.86
CA ALA A 394 -10.29 -14.21 -12.69
C ALA A 394 -10.06 -12.70 -12.65
N GLY A 395 -8.85 -12.24 -12.96
CA GLY A 395 -8.51 -10.82 -12.93
C GLY A 395 -7.06 -10.55 -13.30
N GLU A 396 -6.65 -9.31 -13.11
CA GLU A 396 -5.26 -8.86 -13.35
C GLU A 396 -4.77 -7.94 -12.24
N GLY A 397 -3.46 -7.78 -12.15
CA GLY A 397 -2.80 -6.87 -11.22
C GLY A 397 -1.31 -7.14 -11.10
N ILE A 398 -0.64 -6.32 -10.30
CA ILE A 398 0.76 -6.52 -9.94
C ILE A 398 0.81 -7.44 -8.72
N GLY A 399 1.72 -8.40 -8.73
CA GLY A 399 2.07 -9.26 -7.60
C GLY A 399 3.45 -8.94 -7.06
N GLY A 400 4.21 -9.96 -6.74
CA GLY A 400 5.59 -9.86 -6.26
C GLY A 400 6.19 -11.23 -6.00
N PRO A 401 7.49 -11.32 -5.69
CA PRO A 401 8.13 -12.59 -5.35
C PRO A 401 7.52 -13.24 -4.10
N HIS A 402 7.05 -12.45 -3.15
CA HIS A 402 6.56 -12.85 -1.84
C HIS A 402 5.52 -13.97 -1.90
N CYS A 403 4.46 -13.78 -2.67
CA CYS A 403 3.42 -14.79 -2.86
C CYS A 403 3.69 -15.73 -4.04
N GLY A 404 4.74 -15.46 -4.84
CA GLY A 404 5.11 -16.22 -6.03
C GLY A 404 4.32 -15.85 -7.28
N LEU A 405 4.57 -16.59 -8.36
CA LEU A 405 4.02 -16.30 -9.68
C LEU A 405 2.50 -16.51 -9.75
N ASP A 406 1.85 -15.85 -10.71
CA ASP A 406 0.43 -15.95 -11.01
C ASP A 406 -0.51 -15.45 -9.89
N LYS A 407 0.02 -14.66 -8.96
CA LYS A 407 -0.71 -14.16 -7.79
C LYS A 407 -0.65 -12.63 -7.72
N PRO A 408 -1.50 -11.92 -8.49
CA PRO A 408 -1.68 -10.49 -8.30
C PRO A 408 -2.25 -10.17 -6.92
N TRP A 409 -1.88 -9.02 -6.39
CA TRP A 409 -2.39 -8.50 -5.14
C TRP A 409 -3.52 -7.49 -5.40
N PRO A 410 -4.68 -7.62 -4.75
CA PRO A 410 -5.78 -6.66 -4.90
C PRO A 410 -5.37 -5.24 -4.56
N MET A 411 -4.39 -5.06 -3.66
CA MET A 411 -3.86 -3.76 -3.28
C MET A 411 -3.30 -2.99 -4.47
N SER A 412 -2.74 -3.65 -5.50
CA SER A 412 -2.26 -3.00 -6.71
C SER A 412 -3.39 -2.34 -7.50
N LEU A 413 -4.59 -2.94 -7.51
CA LEU A 413 -5.79 -2.34 -8.12
C LEU A 413 -6.24 -1.09 -7.36
N VAL A 414 -6.20 -1.14 -6.02
CA VAL A 414 -6.52 0.04 -5.20
C VAL A 414 -5.53 1.17 -5.46
N MET A 415 -4.23 0.88 -5.48
CA MET A 415 -3.19 1.87 -5.78
C MET A 415 -3.34 2.44 -7.20
N LYS A 416 -3.68 1.61 -8.18
CA LYS A 416 -3.98 2.07 -9.54
C LYS A 416 -5.12 3.08 -9.57
N ALA A 417 -6.17 2.84 -8.79
CA ALA A 417 -7.33 3.73 -8.69
C ALA A 417 -7.01 5.02 -7.92
N LEU A 418 -6.22 4.96 -6.84
CA LEU A 418 -5.84 6.13 -6.03
C LEU A 418 -4.81 7.04 -6.74
N THR A 419 -4.12 6.53 -7.76
CA THR A 419 -3.10 7.27 -8.52
C THR A 419 -3.54 7.64 -9.93
N THR A 420 -4.84 7.82 -10.14
CA THR A 420 -5.43 8.33 -11.38
C THR A 420 -6.54 9.33 -11.07
N THR A 421 -6.75 10.26 -12.01
CA THR A 421 -7.90 11.17 -12.00
C THR A 421 -9.00 10.71 -12.96
N ASP A 422 -8.76 9.63 -13.73
CA ASP A 422 -9.74 9.06 -14.65
C ASP A 422 -10.78 8.21 -13.87
N ARG A 423 -12.01 8.71 -13.81
CA ARG A 423 -13.12 8.05 -13.15
C ARG A 423 -13.44 6.67 -13.75
N ASN A 424 -13.29 6.50 -15.04
CA ASN A 424 -13.54 5.22 -15.69
C ASN A 424 -12.51 4.17 -15.27
N GLU A 425 -11.25 4.57 -15.11
CA GLU A 425 -10.19 3.69 -14.60
C GLU A 425 -10.45 3.32 -13.14
N GLN A 426 -10.86 4.27 -12.29
CA GLN A 426 -11.22 4.00 -10.89
C GLN A 426 -12.37 2.98 -10.79
N GLU A 427 -13.44 3.17 -11.58
CA GLU A 427 -14.58 2.25 -11.61
C GLU A 427 -14.20 0.87 -12.15
N TRP A 428 -13.33 0.82 -13.15
CA TRP A 428 -12.80 -0.44 -13.65
C TRP A 428 -12.03 -1.20 -12.55
N CYS A 429 -11.14 -0.52 -11.83
CA CYS A 429 -10.40 -1.11 -10.71
C CYS A 429 -11.36 -1.68 -9.64
N LEU A 430 -12.41 -0.93 -9.26
CA LEU A 430 -13.39 -1.43 -8.30
C LEU A 430 -14.13 -2.68 -8.81
N LYS A 431 -14.51 -2.71 -10.09
CA LYS A 431 -15.15 -3.89 -10.69
C LYS A 431 -14.22 -5.11 -10.67
N GLU A 432 -12.91 -4.91 -10.93
CA GLU A 432 -11.94 -6.00 -10.84
C GLU A 432 -11.79 -6.49 -9.39
N ILE A 433 -11.75 -5.59 -8.40
CA ILE A 433 -11.70 -5.95 -6.97
C ILE A 433 -12.93 -6.78 -6.58
N LEU A 434 -14.15 -6.35 -6.98
CA LEU A 434 -15.39 -7.07 -6.68
C LEU A 434 -15.46 -8.48 -7.28
N LYS A 435 -14.71 -8.76 -8.36
CA LYS A 435 -14.63 -10.09 -8.97
C LYS A 435 -13.63 -11.01 -8.24
N THR A 436 -12.65 -10.43 -7.54
CA THR A 436 -11.47 -11.15 -7.06
C THR A 436 -11.42 -11.33 -5.55
N ASP A 437 -12.49 -10.97 -4.83
CA ASP A 437 -12.62 -11.15 -3.38
C ASP A 437 -12.93 -12.60 -2.94
N GLY A 438 -13.03 -13.55 -3.88
CA GLY A 438 -13.34 -14.95 -3.61
C GLY A 438 -14.71 -15.21 -2.96
N ASP A 439 -15.64 -14.25 -3.02
CA ASP A 439 -16.92 -14.20 -2.34
C ASP A 439 -16.81 -14.21 -0.79
N THR A 440 -15.73 -13.66 -0.26
CA THR A 440 -15.47 -13.58 1.18
C THR A 440 -15.93 -12.28 1.81
N GLY A 441 -16.12 -11.21 1.01
CA GLY A 441 -16.45 -9.87 1.49
C GLY A 441 -15.30 -9.10 2.12
N PHE A 442 -14.06 -9.62 1.97
CA PHE A 442 -12.82 -9.02 2.44
C PHE A 442 -11.77 -8.97 1.34
N MET A 443 -10.77 -8.12 1.53
CA MET A 443 -9.57 -8.09 0.70
C MET A 443 -8.59 -9.16 1.16
N HIS A 444 -8.00 -9.87 0.20
CA HIS A 444 -6.92 -10.82 0.43
C HIS A 444 -5.55 -10.16 0.23
N GLU A 445 -4.49 -10.83 0.65
CA GLU A 445 -3.13 -10.46 0.33
C GLU A 445 -2.88 -10.64 -1.18
N SER A 446 -3.12 -11.85 -1.70
CA SER A 446 -3.07 -12.13 -3.14
C SER A 446 -4.17 -13.11 -3.56
N PHE A 447 -4.48 -13.15 -4.86
CA PHE A 447 -5.37 -14.16 -5.45
C PHE A 447 -4.71 -14.79 -6.68
N ASN A 448 -5.15 -15.98 -7.07
CA ASN A 448 -4.67 -16.60 -8.32
C ASN A 448 -5.36 -15.93 -9.53
N LYS A 449 -4.59 -15.48 -10.51
CA LYS A 449 -5.10 -14.77 -11.71
C LYS A 449 -6.19 -15.52 -12.49
N ASP A 450 -6.25 -16.85 -12.38
CA ASP A 450 -7.20 -17.70 -13.10
C ASP A 450 -8.35 -18.23 -12.22
N ASP A 451 -8.22 -18.11 -10.88
CA ASP A 451 -9.21 -18.61 -9.91
C ASP A 451 -9.20 -17.77 -8.62
N ALA A 452 -10.12 -16.81 -8.51
CA ALA A 452 -10.21 -15.90 -7.38
C ALA A 452 -10.47 -16.59 -6.03
N LYS A 453 -10.96 -17.85 -6.03
CA LYS A 453 -11.15 -18.62 -4.79
C LYS A 453 -9.86 -19.22 -4.24
N LYS A 454 -8.76 -19.14 -4.98
CA LYS A 454 -7.42 -19.49 -4.54
C LYS A 454 -6.66 -18.24 -4.14
N PHE A 455 -6.69 -17.90 -2.88
CA PHE A 455 -6.07 -16.71 -2.31
C PHE A 455 -5.12 -17.06 -1.17
N THR A 456 -4.20 -16.15 -0.87
CA THR A 456 -3.40 -16.13 0.35
C THR A 456 -4.10 -15.24 1.38
N ARG A 457 -4.06 -15.59 2.64
CA ARG A 457 -4.74 -14.94 3.77
C ARG A 457 -6.25 -14.72 3.53
N SER A 458 -7.09 -15.17 4.43
CA SER A 458 -8.55 -15.02 4.33
C SER A 458 -9.01 -13.55 4.38
N TRP A 459 -8.19 -12.69 4.98
CA TRP A 459 -8.35 -11.24 5.03
C TRP A 459 -6.99 -10.57 5.25
N PHE A 460 -6.81 -9.37 4.74
CA PHE A 460 -5.58 -8.59 4.86
C PHE A 460 -5.92 -7.18 5.32
N ALA A 461 -5.62 -6.86 6.58
CA ALA A 461 -6.10 -5.65 7.25
C ALA A 461 -5.74 -4.36 6.52
N TRP A 462 -4.50 -4.23 6.05
CA TRP A 462 -4.07 -3.07 5.28
C TRP A 462 -4.89 -2.90 4.00
N ALA A 463 -5.05 -3.94 3.20
CA ALA A 463 -5.84 -3.87 1.97
C ALA A 463 -7.32 -3.59 2.25
N ASN A 464 -7.89 -4.09 3.35
CA ASN A 464 -9.25 -3.81 3.75
C ASN A 464 -9.48 -2.30 3.98
N THR A 465 -8.67 -1.68 4.83
CA THR A 465 -8.84 -0.24 5.13
C THR A 465 -8.51 0.63 3.92
N LEU A 466 -7.54 0.21 3.10
CA LEU A 466 -7.19 0.90 1.86
C LEU A 466 -8.33 0.87 0.83
N LEU A 467 -9.07 -0.25 0.69
CA LEU A 467 -10.30 -0.29 -0.10
C LEU A 467 -11.37 0.66 0.45
N GLY A 468 -11.50 0.71 1.79
CA GLY A 468 -12.38 1.66 2.46
C GLY A 468 -12.04 3.11 2.10
N GLU A 469 -10.76 3.47 2.13
CA GLU A 469 -10.26 4.79 1.71
C GLU A 469 -10.63 5.12 0.26
N LEU A 470 -10.39 4.18 -0.66
CA LEU A 470 -10.72 4.35 -2.07
C LEU A 470 -12.22 4.64 -2.25
N ILE A 471 -13.08 3.83 -1.62
CA ILE A 471 -14.54 3.97 -1.75
C ILE A 471 -15.01 5.32 -1.19
N VAL A 472 -14.49 5.72 -0.03
CA VAL A 472 -14.84 7.03 0.56
C VAL A 472 -14.34 8.16 -0.35
N THR A 473 -13.13 8.08 -0.87
CA THR A 473 -12.59 9.07 -1.81
C THR A 473 -13.42 9.19 -3.09
N MET A 474 -13.93 8.08 -3.60
CA MET A 474 -14.72 8.07 -4.82
C MET A 474 -16.18 8.53 -4.62
N TYR A 475 -16.76 8.32 -3.45
CA TYR A 475 -18.22 8.43 -3.29
C TYR A 475 -18.70 9.33 -2.15
N ALA A 476 -17.86 9.76 -1.22
CA ALA A 476 -18.26 10.64 -0.12
C ALA A 476 -18.20 12.14 -0.47
N GLU A 477 -17.61 12.50 -1.60
CA GLU A 477 -17.52 13.88 -2.09
C GLU A 477 -18.68 14.23 -3.02
#